data_11eb5f7bdeca9ab6c63b7f2ce56d7b1a
#
_entry.id   11eb5f7bdeca9ab6c63b7f2ce56d7b1a
#
_cell.length_a   1.000
_cell.length_b   1.000
_cell.length_c   1.000
_cell.angle_alpha   90.00
_cell.angle_beta   90.00
_cell.angle_gamma   90.00
#
_symmetry.space_group_name_H-M   'P 1'
#
loop_
_entity.id
_entity.type
_entity.pdbx_description
1 polymer ?
#
loop_
_entity_poly.entity_id
_entity_poly.type
_entity_poly.pdbx_seq_one_letter_code
_entity_poly.pdbx_strand_id
1 'polypeptide(L)'
;MTTTAQPIPPTTPEVPAAWPGSDAPLGATWDGEGTNFAIYSEGAEAVELVLFEADGDETGRYELTERTDLVWHGYVDKIAPGQRYGYRVHGPYAPQAGLRYNPNKLLIDPYALAITGRFGDVPEMFGYKLGSDDTEMSDLDSAPVMPRAVVVDRAFPWGDDRRPNTSWTDTVIYEVHVKGFTQLHPAVPEELRGTYAGLGHPAAIEHLQKLGVTAVELMPVHHFLDGGHLLQKGLVNYWGYDSIGYFAPEARYSSAGSDGEQVREFKAMVRALHAAGLEVILDVVYNHTGEGNHLGPTVNFRGLDNGAYYRLVDDDPRFYFDVTGTGNSLNVRNPHTLQLIMDSLRYWVNEMHVDGFRFDLAAALARQLSLIHISEPTRQAEI
;
A
#
# COMPACT_ATOMS: atom_id res chain seq x y z
N MET A 1 63.97 -8.90 13.31
CA MET A 1 63.03 -8.12 12.53
C MET A 1 61.70 -8.84 12.59
N THR A 2 60.86 -8.41 13.49
CA THR A 2 59.49 -8.97 13.67
C THR A 2 58.54 -8.19 12.78
N THR A 3 58.06 -8.83 11.74
CA THR A 3 57.06 -8.27 10.82
C THR A 3 55.72 -8.33 11.52
N THR A 4 55.22 -7.20 11.97
CA THR A 4 53.83 -7.04 12.45
C THR A 4 52.88 -7.13 11.25
N ALA A 5 52.10 -8.21 11.21
CA ALA A 5 50.97 -8.32 10.26
C ALA A 5 49.94 -7.20 10.54
N GLN A 6 49.61 -6.41 9.52
CA GLN A 6 48.52 -5.47 9.60
C GLN A 6 47.18 -6.24 9.73
N PRO A 7 46.23 -5.78 10.57
CA PRO A 7 44.93 -6.39 10.65
C PRO A 7 44.19 -6.18 9.31
N ILE A 8 43.68 -7.26 8.75
CA ILE A 8 42.77 -7.24 7.59
C ILE A 8 41.52 -6.49 8.03
N PRO A 9 41.11 -5.43 7.31
CA PRO A 9 39.85 -4.75 7.63
C PRO A 9 38.69 -5.76 7.53
N PRO A 10 37.68 -5.69 8.40
CA PRO A 10 36.52 -6.54 8.30
C PRO A 10 35.86 -6.30 6.93
N THR A 11 35.85 -7.34 6.10
CA THR A 11 35.04 -7.34 4.87
C THR A 11 33.57 -7.30 5.30
N THR A 12 32.89 -6.22 5.02
CA THR A 12 31.43 -6.20 5.07
C THR A 12 30.94 -7.38 4.22
N PRO A 13 30.05 -8.25 4.71
CA PRO A 13 29.53 -9.33 3.89
C PRO A 13 28.92 -8.73 2.64
N GLU A 14 29.37 -9.21 1.48
CA GLU A 14 28.85 -8.78 0.19
C GLU A 14 27.39 -9.23 0.09
N VAL A 15 26.47 -8.30 -0.17
CA VAL A 15 25.03 -8.61 -0.34
C VAL A 15 24.91 -9.40 -1.65
N PRO A 16 24.39 -10.64 -1.65
CA PRO A 16 24.24 -11.41 -2.88
C PRO A 16 23.25 -10.73 -3.84
N ALA A 17 23.54 -10.79 -5.13
CA ALA A 17 22.63 -10.34 -6.17
C ALA A 17 21.45 -11.32 -6.33
N ALA A 18 20.26 -10.78 -6.59
CA ALA A 18 19.14 -11.59 -7.07
C ALA A 18 19.42 -12.10 -8.50
N TRP A 19 18.78 -13.18 -8.89
CA TRP A 19 18.85 -13.65 -10.28
C TRP A 19 18.15 -12.65 -11.20
N PRO A 20 18.48 -12.64 -12.52
CA PRO A 20 17.75 -11.85 -13.48
C PRO A 20 16.24 -12.14 -13.41
N GLY A 21 15.44 -11.09 -13.34
CA GLY A 21 13.98 -11.15 -13.25
C GLY A 21 13.32 -10.42 -14.40
N SER A 22 12.02 -10.13 -14.24
CA SER A 22 11.22 -9.32 -15.17
C SER A 22 10.87 -7.98 -14.55
N ASP A 23 10.90 -6.92 -15.35
CA ASP A 23 10.46 -5.57 -14.98
C ASP A 23 8.94 -5.43 -14.83
N ALA A 24 8.19 -6.43 -15.25
CA ALA A 24 6.73 -6.46 -15.17
C ALA A 24 6.20 -7.88 -14.85
N PRO A 25 5.06 -7.96 -14.11
CA PRO A 25 4.36 -6.86 -13.46
C PRO A 25 5.13 -6.31 -12.25
N LEU A 26 4.86 -5.05 -11.86
CA LEU A 26 5.42 -4.46 -10.65
C LEU A 26 4.91 -5.18 -9.39
N GLY A 27 5.72 -5.14 -8.34
CA GLY A 27 5.46 -5.86 -7.09
C GLY A 27 6.06 -7.25 -7.06
N ALA A 28 5.63 -8.06 -6.08
CA ALA A 28 6.04 -9.46 -5.93
C ALA A 28 5.10 -10.37 -6.71
N THR A 29 5.66 -11.20 -7.60
CA THR A 29 4.90 -12.16 -8.41
C THR A 29 5.46 -13.56 -8.23
N TRP A 30 4.70 -14.40 -7.53
CA TRP A 30 5.00 -15.80 -7.34
C TRP A 30 4.58 -16.63 -8.57
N ASP A 31 5.45 -17.52 -9.04
CA ASP A 31 5.22 -18.36 -10.23
C ASP A 31 5.08 -19.86 -9.93
N GLY A 32 5.15 -20.25 -8.66
CA GLY A 32 5.10 -21.64 -8.21
C GLY A 32 6.45 -22.22 -7.82
N GLU A 33 7.56 -21.64 -8.24
CA GLU A 33 8.93 -22.08 -7.96
C GLU A 33 9.71 -21.03 -7.14
N GLY A 34 9.45 -19.74 -7.41
CA GLY A 34 10.05 -18.61 -6.72
C GLY A 34 9.23 -17.34 -6.91
N THR A 35 9.83 -16.20 -6.63
CA THR A 35 9.14 -14.91 -6.72
C THR A 35 9.97 -13.89 -7.48
N ASN A 36 9.37 -13.27 -8.46
CA ASN A 36 9.90 -12.09 -9.14
C ASN A 36 9.51 -10.83 -8.35
N PHE A 37 10.47 -9.95 -8.12
CA PHE A 37 10.29 -8.66 -7.47
C PHE A 37 10.62 -7.56 -8.46
N ALA A 38 9.74 -6.59 -8.63
CA ALA A 38 9.93 -5.45 -9.53
C ALA A 38 9.42 -4.17 -8.87
N ILE A 39 10.28 -3.14 -8.80
CA ILE A 39 9.98 -1.89 -8.12
C ILE A 39 10.51 -0.69 -8.91
N TYR A 40 9.67 0.32 -9.08
CA TYR A 40 10.05 1.57 -9.74
C TYR A 40 10.79 2.49 -8.77
N SER A 41 11.95 2.98 -9.21
CA SER A 41 12.65 4.12 -8.60
C SER A 41 13.61 4.72 -9.62
N GLU A 42 13.36 5.96 -10.02
CA GLU A 42 14.15 6.68 -11.03
C GLU A 42 15.50 7.13 -10.48
N GLY A 43 15.50 7.72 -9.28
CA GLY A 43 16.69 8.32 -8.69
C GLY A 43 17.50 7.40 -7.77
N ALA A 44 17.11 6.13 -7.61
CA ALA A 44 17.87 5.17 -6.83
C ALA A 44 19.20 4.83 -7.49
N GLU A 45 20.24 4.68 -6.66
CA GLU A 45 21.58 4.21 -7.04
C GLU A 45 21.72 2.70 -6.84
N ALA A 46 21.02 2.11 -5.86
CA ALA A 46 20.89 0.68 -5.63
C ALA A 46 19.59 0.37 -4.87
N VAL A 47 19.06 -0.83 -5.06
CA VAL A 47 17.89 -1.34 -4.35
C VAL A 47 18.18 -2.72 -3.79
N GLU A 48 17.96 -2.89 -2.49
CA GLU A 48 18.04 -4.17 -1.80
C GLU A 48 16.64 -4.68 -1.45
N LEU A 49 16.36 -5.92 -1.80
CA LEU A 49 15.24 -6.70 -1.29
C LEU A 49 15.66 -7.34 0.03
N VAL A 50 14.84 -7.19 1.06
CA VAL A 50 15.08 -7.77 2.39
C VAL A 50 13.95 -8.72 2.75
N LEU A 51 14.29 -9.94 3.15
CA LEU A 51 13.33 -10.99 3.51
C LEU A 51 13.31 -11.19 5.02
N PHE A 52 12.16 -11.55 5.57
CA PHE A 52 11.95 -11.69 7.01
C PHE A 52 11.15 -12.94 7.36
N GLU A 53 11.46 -13.53 8.51
CA GLU A 53 10.62 -14.53 9.17
C GLU A 53 9.40 -13.89 9.88
N ALA A 54 8.52 -14.75 10.34
CA ALA A 54 7.31 -14.35 11.05
C ALA A 54 7.57 -13.61 12.38
N ASP A 55 8.67 -13.90 13.05
CA ASP A 55 9.14 -13.24 14.27
C ASP A 55 9.82 -11.88 14.03
N GLY A 56 10.07 -11.54 12.76
CA GLY A 56 10.63 -10.28 12.33
C GLY A 56 12.15 -10.31 12.07
N ASP A 57 12.79 -11.46 12.25
CA ASP A 57 14.21 -11.62 11.96
C ASP A 57 14.47 -11.58 10.44
N GLU A 58 15.53 -10.87 10.03
CA GLU A 58 15.99 -10.83 8.65
C GLU A 58 16.62 -12.16 8.27
N THR A 59 16.12 -12.80 7.22
CA THR A 59 16.59 -14.12 6.75
C THR A 59 17.35 -14.08 5.46
N GLY A 60 17.22 -12.99 4.71
CA GLY A 60 17.94 -12.81 3.46
C GLY A 60 17.91 -11.37 2.99
N ARG A 61 18.96 -11.00 2.28
CA ARG A 61 19.07 -9.70 1.60
C ARG A 61 19.67 -9.91 0.23
N TYR A 62 19.09 -9.30 -0.79
CA TYR A 62 19.47 -9.45 -2.17
C TYR A 62 19.52 -8.10 -2.85
N GLU A 63 20.60 -7.80 -3.57
CA GLU A 63 20.66 -6.63 -4.43
C GLU A 63 19.89 -6.91 -5.73
N LEU A 64 19.00 -6.01 -6.12
CA LEU A 64 18.34 -6.03 -7.43
C LEU A 64 19.30 -5.37 -8.43
N THR A 65 19.99 -6.15 -9.22
CA THR A 65 21.05 -5.66 -10.14
C THR A 65 20.51 -5.31 -11.52
N GLU A 66 19.36 -5.87 -11.89
CA GLU A 66 18.72 -5.59 -13.17
C GLU A 66 17.84 -4.34 -13.08
N ARG A 67 17.97 -3.47 -14.09
CA ARG A 67 17.19 -2.24 -14.20
C ARG A 67 16.74 -2.01 -15.64
N THR A 68 15.44 -2.05 -15.88
CA THR A 68 14.81 -1.81 -17.17
C THR A 68 13.83 -0.67 -17.05
N ASP A 69 13.95 0.36 -17.87
CA ASP A 69 13.03 1.52 -17.88
C ASP A 69 12.71 2.10 -16.49
N LEU A 70 13.76 2.25 -15.65
CA LEU A 70 13.69 2.77 -14.27
C LEU A 70 13.04 1.80 -13.25
N VAL A 71 12.75 0.57 -13.66
CA VAL A 71 12.27 -0.50 -12.77
C VAL A 71 13.45 -1.39 -12.38
N TRP A 72 13.69 -1.49 -11.09
CA TRP A 72 14.64 -2.44 -10.51
C TRP A 72 13.96 -3.78 -10.33
N HIS A 73 14.58 -4.87 -10.77
CA HIS A 73 13.96 -6.17 -10.70
C HIS A 73 14.94 -7.30 -10.47
N GLY A 74 14.42 -8.41 -9.96
CA GLY A 74 15.18 -9.61 -9.73
C GLY A 74 14.29 -10.77 -9.30
N TYR A 75 14.77 -11.99 -9.52
CA TYR A 75 14.09 -13.22 -9.14
C TYR A 75 14.82 -13.91 -8.00
N VAL A 76 14.05 -14.39 -7.02
CA VAL A 76 14.59 -15.17 -5.90
C VAL A 76 13.89 -16.52 -5.85
N ASP A 77 14.69 -17.58 -6.02
CA ASP A 77 14.23 -18.98 -6.00
C ASP A 77 13.63 -19.37 -4.64
N LYS A 78 12.63 -20.24 -4.65
CA LYS A 78 11.97 -20.81 -3.45
C LYS A 78 11.23 -19.83 -2.54
N ILE A 79 11.12 -18.56 -2.91
CA ILE A 79 10.28 -17.64 -2.18
C ILE A 79 8.82 -17.91 -2.55
N ALA A 80 8.00 -18.19 -1.55
CA ALA A 80 6.61 -18.64 -1.69
C ALA A 80 5.63 -17.67 -0.99
N PRO A 81 4.32 -17.80 -1.22
CA PRO A 81 3.30 -17.05 -0.50
C PRO A 81 3.44 -17.19 1.03
N GLY A 82 3.25 -16.07 1.74
CA GLY A 82 3.51 -15.92 3.16
C GLY A 82 4.90 -15.33 3.48
N GLN A 83 5.83 -15.28 2.51
CA GLN A 83 7.12 -14.64 2.72
C GLN A 83 6.93 -13.14 2.94
N ARG A 84 7.46 -12.64 4.07
CA ARG A 84 7.49 -11.22 4.40
C ARG A 84 8.71 -10.56 3.80
N TYR A 85 8.55 -9.34 3.26
CA TYR A 85 9.63 -8.61 2.61
C TYR A 85 9.47 -7.10 2.71
N GLY A 86 10.52 -6.39 2.34
CA GLY A 86 10.56 -4.94 2.13
C GLY A 86 11.79 -4.55 1.34
N TYR A 87 11.95 -3.26 1.08
CA TYR A 87 13.07 -2.74 0.31
C TYR A 87 13.90 -1.75 1.10
N ARG A 88 15.21 -1.72 0.82
CA ARG A 88 16.09 -0.62 1.18
C ARG A 88 16.60 0.03 -0.10
N VAL A 89 16.50 1.34 -0.17
CA VAL A 89 16.84 2.09 -1.38
C VAL A 89 17.97 3.05 -1.08
N HIS A 90 19.02 2.95 -1.86
CA HIS A 90 20.20 3.78 -1.79
C HIS A 90 20.09 4.92 -2.79
N GLY A 91 20.58 6.08 -2.41
CA GLY A 91 20.56 7.28 -3.24
C GLY A 91 20.86 8.52 -2.42
N PRO A 92 20.83 9.71 -3.03
CA PRO A 92 21.17 10.95 -2.35
C PRO A 92 20.09 11.35 -1.32
N TYR A 93 20.54 11.77 -0.13
CA TYR A 93 19.72 12.45 0.84
C TYR A 93 19.96 13.95 0.76
N ALA A 94 19.12 14.63 -0.01
CA ALA A 94 19.21 16.07 -0.26
C ALA A 94 17.78 16.68 -0.29
N PRO A 95 17.14 16.87 0.88
CA PRO A 95 15.76 17.35 0.97
C PRO A 95 15.49 18.65 0.22
N GLN A 96 16.47 19.58 0.16
CA GLN A 96 16.37 20.83 -0.60
C GLN A 96 16.19 20.61 -2.10
N ALA A 97 16.66 19.44 -2.61
CA ALA A 97 16.46 19.02 -3.99
C ALA A 97 15.28 18.04 -4.14
N GLY A 98 14.50 17.80 -3.08
CA GLY A 98 13.40 16.85 -3.08
C GLY A 98 13.83 15.37 -2.97
N LEU A 99 15.13 15.08 -2.72
CA LEU A 99 15.68 13.74 -2.66
C LEU A 99 15.76 13.26 -1.20
N ARG A 100 15.17 12.08 -0.90
CA ARG A 100 15.00 11.61 0.48
C ARG A 100 15.33 10.12 0.64
N TYR A 101 16.29 9.60 -0.13
CA TYR A 101 16.74 8.22 -0.02
C TYR A 101 17.47 8.01 1.30
N ASN A 102 17.15 6.93 1.99
CA ASN A 102 17.83 6.56 3.23
C ASN A 102 17.84 5.03 3.38
N PRO A 103 18.97 4.35 3.17
CA PRO A 103 19.05 2.89 3.24
C PRO A 103 18.82 2.32 4.65
N ASN A 104 18.82 3.14 5.71
CA ASN A 104 18.42 2.72 7.03
C ASN A 104 16.90 2.57 7.19
N LYS A 105 16.12 2.96 6.17
CA LYS A 105 14.65 2.81 6.19
C LYS A 105 14.24 1.59 5.36
N LEU A 106 13.56 0.66 6.02
CA LEU A 106 12.86 -0.41 5.33
C LEU A 106 11.56 0.18 4.76
N LEU A 107 11.31 -0.05 3.49
CA LEU A 107 10.17 0.50 2.77
C LEU A 107 9.21 -0.60 2.35
N ILE A 108 7.92 -0.31 2.42
CA ILE A 108 6.87 -1.17 1.89
C ILE A 108 6.87 -1.09 0.36
N ASP A 109 6.56 -2.19 -0.29
CA ASP A 109 6.30 -2.21 -1.73
C ASP A 109 4.99 -1.48 -2.07
N PRO A 110 5.00 -0.47 -2.96
CA PRO A 110 3.77 0.19 -3.42
C PRO A 110 2.73 -0.76 -4.04
N TYR A 111 3.19 -1.88 -4.58
CA TYR A 111 2.35 -2.92 -5.21
C TYR A 111 2.10 -4.12 -4.29
N ALA A 112 2.41 -4.02 -3.00
CA ALA A 112 2.16 -5.09 -2.04
C ALA A 112 0.67 -5.47 -1.98
N LEU A 113 0.35 -6.73 -2.22
CA LEU A 113 -1.02 -7.27 -2.17
C LEU A 113 -1.49 -7.54 -0.74
N ALA A 114 -0.56 -7.68 0.20
CA ALA A 114 -0.82 -7.81 1.63
C ALA A 114 0.29 -7.12 2.42
N ILE A 115 -0.08 -6.53 3.54
CA ILE A 115 0.82 -5.90 4.49
C ILE A 115 0.49 -6.44 5.86
N THR A 116 1.50 -6.90 6.61
CA THR A 116 1.37 -7.42 7.97
C THR A 116 2.12 -6.54 8.96
N GLY A 117 1.58 -6.41 10.16
CA GLY A 117 2.10 -5.53 11.21
C GLY A 117 1.35 -4.20 11.31
N ARG A 118 1.86 -3.31 12.16
CA ARG A 118 1.29 -1.96 12.37
C ARG A 118 2.39 -0.92 12.35
N PHE A 119 2.07 0.22 11.81
CA PHE A 119 2.92 1.39 11.89
C PHE A 119 2.85 2.00 13.31
N GLY A 120 4.00 2.42 13.82
CA GLY A 120 4.13 3.16 15.07
C GLY A 120 4.40 4.65 14.84
N ASP A 121 4.48 5.42 15.92
CA ASP A 121 4.98 6.79 15.92
C ASP A 121 6.28 6.81 16.75
N VAL A 122 7.33 6.25 16.14
CA VAL A 122 8.64 6.05 16.78
C VAL A 122 9.76 6.64 15.94
N PRO A 123 10.86 7.11 16.54
CA PRO A 123 11.93 7.82 15.83
C PRO A 123 12.52 7.06 14.64
N GLU A 124 12.55 5.74 14.71
CA GLU A 124 13.08 4.85 13.67
C GLU A 124 12.33 4.98 12.34
N MET A 125 11.06 5.39 12.37
CA MET A 125 10.22 5.51 11.16
C MET A 125 10.50 6.80 10.36
N PHE A 126 11.24 7.76 10.93
CA PHE A 126 11.52 9.01 10.24
C PHE A 126 12.86 8.93 9.49
N GLY A 127 12.86 9.35 8.21
CA GLY A 127 14.04 9.36 7.35
C GLY A 127 15.10 10.38 7.79
N TYR A 128 14.74 11.30 8.65
CA TYR A 128 15.58 12.36 9.19
C TYR A 128 15.71 12.27 10.72
N LYS A 129 16.73 12.89 11.30
CA LYS A 129 16.89 13.00 12.76
C LYS A 129 15.86 13.96 13.33
N LEU A 130 15.02 13.50 14.23
CA LEU A 130 14.01 14.32 14.87
C LEU A 130 14.67 15.54 15.55
N GLY A 131 14.15 16.72 15.28
CA GLY A 131 14.69 18.01 15.75
C GLY A 131 15.70 18.66 14.82
N SER A 132 15.99 18.11 13.65
CA SER A 132 16.96 18.65 12.67
C SER A 132 16.32 19.33 11.45
N ASP A 133 15.10 19.81 11.50
CA ASP A 133 14.41 20.42 10.36
C ASP A 133 14.33 19.55 9.10
N ASP A 134 14.37 18.22 9.23
CA ASP A 134 14.42 17.20 8.16
C ASP A 134 15.69 17.21 7.26
N THR A 135 16.69 18.03 7.58
CA THR A 135 17.89 18.19 6.75
C THR A 135 19.00 17.19 7.03
N GLU A 136 18.99 16.58 8.20
CA GLU A 136 19.95 15.54 8.59
C GLU A 136 19.34 14.15 8.46
N MET A 137 19.99 13.28 7.68
CA MET A 137 19.58 11.89 7.52
C MET A 137 19.63 11.13 8.85
N SER A 138 18.57 10.37 9.16
CA SER A 138 18.53 9.47 10.31
C SER A 138 19.39 8.23 10.07
N ASP A 139 20.15 7.83 11.09
CA ASP A 139 20.96 6.61 11.12
C ASP A 139 20.25 5.44 11.84
N LEU A 140 19.04 5.65 12.35
CA LEU A 140 18.25 4.61 13.00
C LEU A 140 17.68 3.64 11.97
N ASP A 141 17.83 2.34 12.24
CA ASP A 141 17.24 1.29 11.41
C ASP A 141 15.73 1.15 11.73
N SER A 142 14.89 1.26 10.69
CA SER A 142 13.45 1.10 10.85
C SER A 142 12.98 -0.36 10.76
N ALA A 143 13.81 -1.30 10.30
CA ALA A 143 13.38 -2.69 10.11
C ALA A 143 12.73 -3.33 11.36
N PRO A 144 13.21 -3.12 12.59
CA PRO A 144 12.58 -3.74 13.76
C PRO A 144 11.13 -3.29 14.04
N VAL A 145 10.73 -2.13 13.53
CA VAL A 145 9.44 -1.48 13.85
C VAL A 145 8.51 -1.33 12.65
N MET A 146 9.00 -1.64 11.45
CA MET A 146 8.23 -1.50 10.23
C MET A 146 7.31 -2.70 9.99
N PRO A 147 6.08 -2.50 9.51
CA PRO A 147 5.30 -3.53 8.84
C PRO A 147 6.04 -4.12 7.63
N ARG A 148 5.57 -5.25 7.16
CA ARG A 148 6.15 -5.98 6.03
C ARG A 148 5.13 -6.16 4.91
N ALA A 149 5.57 -6.00 3.67
CA ALA A 149 4.87 -6.54 2.53
C ALA A 149 4.92 -8.08 2.58
N VAL A 150 3.92 -8.75 2.01
CA VAL A 150 3.81 -10.21 2.00
C VAL A 150 3.61 -10.70 0.57
N VAL A 151 4.33 -11.73 0.17
CA VAL A 151 4.10 -12.44 -1.09
C VAL A 151 2.78 -13.19 -1.00
N VAL A 152 1.91 -13.03 -1.99
CA VAL A 152 0.54 -13.58 -2.00
C VAL A 152 0.32 -14.48 -3.20
N ASP A 153 -0.27 -15.65 -2.98
CA ASP A 153 -0.90 -16.41 -4.04
C ASP A 153 -2.22 -15.75 -4.44
N ARG A 154 -2.31 -15.27 -5.69
CA ARG A 154 -3.48 -14.56 -6.22
C ARG A 154 -4.66 -15.48 -6.49
N ALA A 155 -4.44 -16.80 -6.54
CA ALA A 155 -5.48 -17.77 -6.85
C ALA A 155 -6.62 -17.74 -5.81
N PHE A 156 -7.83 -17.69 -6.32
CA PHE A 156 -9.05 -17.76 -5.50
C PHE A 156 -10.16 -18.47 -6.26
N PRO A 157 -10.89 -19.41 -5.63
CA PRO A 157 -11.97 -20.15 -6.29
C PRO A 157 -13.25 -19.28 -6.34
N TRP A 158 -13.35 -18.39 -7.32
CA TRP A 158 -14.53 -17.55 -7.52
C TRP A 158 -15.78 -18.36 -7.86
N GLY A 159 -15.64 -19.54 -8.51
CA GLY A 159 -16.75 -20.36 -8.93
C GLY A 159 -17.66 -19.65 -9.94
N ASP A 160 -18.97 -19.62 -9.67
CA ASP A 160 -19.97 -18.97 -10.53
C ASP A 160 -20.24 -17.52 -10.11
N ASP A 161 -19.26 -16.85 -9.51
CA ASP A 161 -19.39 -15.44 -9.12
C ASP A 161 -19.83 -14.57 -10.30
N ARG A 162 -20.81 -13.70 -10.06
CA ARG A 162 -21.34 -12.78 -11.06
C ARG A 162 -21.66 -11.46 -10.42
N ARG A 163 -21.23 -10.40 -11.06
CA ARG A 163 -21.59 -9.03 -10.68
C ARG A 163 -23.09 -8.84 -10.84
N PRO A 164 -23.78 -8.24 -9.86
CA PRO A 164 -25.24 -7.99 -9.93
C PRO A 164 -25.64 -7.11 -11.10
N ASN A 165 -24.84 -6.12 -11.49
CA ASN A 165 -25.12 -5.14 -12.56
C ASN A 165 -26.47 -4.46 -12.38
N THR A 166 -26.73 -3.94 -11.20
CA THR A 166 -27.96 -3.24 -10.86
C THR A 166 -28.11 -1.96 -11.71
N SER A 167 -29.30 -1.74 -12.27
CA SER A 167 -29.57 -0.51 -13.02
C SER A 167 -29.40 0.71 -12.14
N TRP A 168 -28.81 1.80 -12.65
CA TRP A 168 -28.66 3.06 -11.92
C TRP A 168 -29.96 3.60 -11.34
N THR A 169 -31.09 3.38 -12.02
CA THR A 169 -32.42 3.81 -11.56
C THR A 169 -32.90 3.01 -10.34
N ASP A 170 -32.36 1.83 -10.13
CA ASP A 170 -32.76 0.90 -9.07
C ASP A 170 -31.69 0.79 -7.98
N THR A 171 -30.58 1.51 -8.15
CA THR A 171 -29.43 1.45 -7.23
C THR A 171 -29.74 2.21 -5.93
N VAL A 172 -29.56 1.51 -4.80
CA VAL A 172 -29.59 2.06 -3.45
C VAL A 172 -28.24 1.76 -2.80
N ILE A 173 -27.42 2.81 -2.64
CA ILE A 173 -26.08 2.71 -2.05
C ILE A 173 -26.18 2.91 -0.54
N TYR A 174 -25.51 2.04 0.22
CA TYR A 174 -25.39 2.15 1.67
C TYR A 174 -23.90 2.16 2.05
N GLU A 175 -23.42 3.28 2.56
CA GLU A 175 -22.04 3.42 3.06
C GLU A 175 -21.89 2.70 4.38
N VAL A 176 -20.84 1.85 4.50
CA VAL A 176 -20.54 1.09 5.70
C VAL A 176 -19.05 1.14 6.04
N HIS A 177 -18.77 1.15 7.33
CA HIS A 177 -17.44 0.88 7.84
C HIS A 177 -17.33 -0.61 8.17
N VAL A 178 -16.37 -1.34 7.59
CA VAL A 178 -16.23 -2.80 7.76
C VAL A 178 -16.31 -3.22 9.23
N LYS A 179 -15.48 -2.59 10.08
CA LYS A 179 -15.49 -2.87 11.52
C LYS A 179 -16.78 -2.42 12.19
N GLY A 180 -17.21 -1.18 11.94
CA GLY A 180 -18.34 -0.57 12.65
C GLY A 180 -19.65 -1.29 12.41
N PHE A 181 -19.87 -1.79 11.19
CA PHE A 181 -21.15 -2.37 10.78
C PHE A 181 -21.52 -3.64 11.55
N THR A 182 -20.57 -4.52 11.81
CA THR A 182 -20.84 -5.81 12.48
C THR A 182 -20.31 -5.90 13.91
N GLN A 183 -19.55 -4.93 14.40
CA GLN A 183 -18.89 -4.97 15.73
C GLN A 183 -19.86 -5.29 16.89
N LEU A 184 -21.07 -4.78 16.84
CA LEU A 184 -22.11 -4.98 17.86
C LEU A 184 -23.27 -5.83 17.36
N HIS A 185 -23.13 -6.50 16.19
CA HIS A 185 -24.22 -7.25 15.59
C HIS A 185 -24.48 -8.56 16.35
N PRO A 186 -25.65 -8.74 17.00
CA PRO A 186 -25.86 -9.85 17.94
C PRO A 186 -25.88 -11.24 17.26
N ALA A 187 -26.27 -11.30 15.98
CA ALA A 187 -26.38 -12.56 15.24
C ALA A 187 -25.10 -12.89 14.41
N VAL A 188 -24.08 -12.04 14.44
CA VAL A 188 -22.76 -12.36 13.88
C VAL A 188 -21.91 -12.99 14.99
N PRO A 189 -21.24 -14.14 14.74
CA PRO A 189 -20.30 -14.74 15.69
C PRO A 189 -19.26 -13.74 16.19
N GLU A 190 -18.92 -13.78 17.46
CA GLU A 190 -18.08 -12.75 18.09
C GLU A 190 -16.71 -12.65 17.40
N GLU A 191 -16.12 -13.77 17.04
CA GLU A 191 -14.82 -13.85 16.35
C GLU A 191 -14.81 -13.26 14.94
N LEU A 192 -15.99 -13.11 14.30
CA LEU A 192 -16.14 -12.51 12.97
C LEU A 192 -16.57 -11.05 13.01
N ARG A 193 -16.95 -10.52 14.18
CA ARG A 193 -17.44 -9.14 14.28
C ARG A 193 -16.34 -8.14 13.94
N GLY A 194 -16.71 -7.16 13.14
CA GLY A 194 -15.79 -6.10 12.72
C GLY A 194 -14.79 -6.52 11.65
N THR A 195 -15.03 -7.63 10.94
CA THR A 195 -14.15 -8.17 9.92
C THR A 195 -14.84 -8.29 8.56
N TYR A 196 -14.06 -8.57 7.49
CA TYR A 196 -14.59 -8.89 6.17
C TYR A 196 -15.53 -10.09 6.22
N ALA A 197 -15.15 -11.15 6.95
CA ALA A 197 -16.00 -12.32 7.14
C ALA A 197 -17.30 -11.98 7.89
N GLY A 198 -17.25 -11.05 8.83
CA GLY A 198 -18.43 -10.54 9.53
C GLY A 198 -19.38 -9.79 8.61
N LEU A 199 -18.85 -8.94 7.70
CA LEU A 199 -19.66 -8.22 6.72
C LEU A 199 -20.26 -9.18 5.68
N GLY A 200 -19.52 -10.22 5.26
CA GLY A 200 -20.00 -11.29 4.39
C GLY A 200 -20.89 -12.32 5.09
N HIS A 201 -21.15 -12.20 6.39
CA HIS A 201 -21.97 -13.15 7.13
C HIS A 201 -23.46 -13.02 6.77
N PRO A 202 -24.21 -14.14 6.65
CA PRO A 202 -25.62 -14.13 6.25
C PRO A 202 -26.51 -13.16 7.05
N ALA A 203 -26.29 -13.00 8.35
CA ALA A 203 -27.07 -12.09 9.18
C ALA A 203 -26.83 -10.60 8.83
N ALA A 204 -25.61 -10.22 8.45
CA ALA A 204 -25.29 -8.87 7.99
C ALA A 204 -25.90 -8.61 6.61
N ILE A 205 -25.78 -9.57 5.70
CA ILE A 205 -26.36 -9.54 4.35
C ILE A 205 -27.88 -9.42 4.41
N GLU A 206 -28.54 -10.25 5.24
CA GLU A 206 -30.00 -10.20 5.41
C GLU A 206 -30.50 -8.83 5.88
N HIS A 207 -29.74 -8.17 6.74
CA HIS A 207 -30.06 -6.82 7.19
C HIS A 207 -30.03 -5.82 6.03
N LEU A 208 -28.99 -5.85 5.19
CA LEU A 208 -28.87 -4.99 4.00
C LEU A 208 -29.99 -5.25 3.00
N GLN A 209 -30.31 -6.52 2.73
CA GLN A 209 -31.41 -6.89 1.84
C GLN A 209 -32.77 -6.42 2.36
N LYS A 210 -33.04 -6.51 3.68
CA LYS A 210 -34.27 -6.01 4.31
C LYS A 210 -34.42 -4.48 4.19
N LEU A 211 -33.32 -3.75 4.13
CA LEU A 211 -33.32 -2.31 3.88
C LEU A 211 -33.54 -1.95 2.40
N GLY A 212 -33.47 -2.94 1.50
CA GLY A 212 -33.55 -2.72 0.06
C GLY A 212 -32.27 -2.15 -0.56
N VAL A 213 -31.12 -2.32 0.12
CA VAL A 213 -29.79 -1.94 -0.39
C VAL A 213 -29.43 -2.83 -1.57
N THR A 214 -28.84 -2.25 -2.61
CA THR A 214 -28.35 -2.95 -3.79
C THR A 214 -26.84 -2.83 -3.97
N ALA A 215 -26.21 -1.84 -3.34
CA ALA A 215 -24.76 -1.64 -3.36
C ALA A 215 -24.25 -1.23 -1.98
N VAL A 216 -23.17 -1.84 -1.55
CA VAL A 216 -22.45 -1.50 -0.31
C VAL A 216 -21.22 -0.68 -0.68
N GLU A 217 -21.15 0.56 -0.22
CA GLU A 217 -19.97 1.40 -0.34
C GLU A 217 -19.12 1.24 0.91
N LEU A 218 -17.95 0.64 0.77
CA LEU A 218 -17.02 0.42 1.88
C LEU A 218 -16.18 1.67 2.10
N MET A 219 -16.23 2.27 3.31
CA MET A 219 -15.22 3.23 3.76
C MET A 219 -13.83 2.63 3.53
N PRO A 220 -12.74 3.44 3.48
CA PRO A 220 -11.46 2.98 2.99
C PRO A 220 -11.00 1.63 3.56
N VAL A 221 -10.70 0.71 2.65
CA VAL A 221 -10.18 -0.64 2.93
C VAL A 221 -8.76 -0.85 2.43
N HIS A 222 -8.17 0.11 1.73
CA HIS A 222 -6.74 0.10 1.47
C HIS A 222 -5.97 0.15 2.78
N HIS A 223 -4.84 -0.56 2.87
CA HIS A 223 -4.03 -0.52 4.08
C HIS A 223 -3.59 0.91 4.41
N PHE A 224 -3.77 1.34 5.67
CA PHE A 224 -3.59 2.73 6.08
C PHE A 224 -2.81 2.89 7.38
N LEU A 225 -2.27 4.10 7.58
CA LEU A 225 -1.51 4.48 8.76
C LEU A 225 -2.42 4.97 9.90
N ASP A 226 -1.94 4.77 11.12
CA ASP A 226 -2.44 5.50 12.28
C ASP A 226 -1.61 6.78 12.42
N GLY A 227 -2.24 7.94 12.34
CA GLY A 227 -1.54 9.22 12.50
C GLY A 227 -0.91 9.37 13.89
N GLY A 228 0.33 9.89 13.97
CA GLY A 228 1.06 10.04 15.24
C GLY A 228 0.25 10.79 16.30
N HIS A 229 -0.53 11.81 15.92
CA HIS A 229 -1.41 12.56 16.83
C HIS A 229 -2.53 11.71 17.47
N LEU A 230 -2.94 10.62 16.80
CA LEU A 230 -3.89 9.64 17.35
C LEU A 230 -3.19 8.68 18.30
N LEU A 231 -2.05 8.12 17.86
CA LEU A 231 -1.25 7.17 18.65
C LEU A 231 -0.80 7.76 19.97
N GLN A 232 -0.37 9.02 20.00
CA GLN A 232 -0.01 9.75 21.21
C GLN A 232 -1.18 9.89 22.22
N LYS A 233 -2.42 9.79 21.75
CA LYS A 233 -3.64 9.79 22.57
C LYS A 233 -4.17 8.38 22.86
N GLY A 234 -3.46 7.33 22.47
CA GLY A 234 -3.92 5.94 22.56
C GLY A 234 -5.09 5.61 21.64
N LEU A 235 -5.28 6.39 20.58
CA LEU A 235 -6.32 6.22 19.57
C LEU A 235 -5.74 5.61 18.30
N VAL A 236 -6.60 5.08 17.44
CA VAL A 236 -6.27 4.57 16.12
C VAL A 236 -7.07 5.30 15.06
N ASN A 237 -6.58 5.31 13.83
CA ASN A 237 -7.34 5.80 12.68
C ASN A 237 -8.55 4.88 12.46
N TYR A 238 -9.74 5.40 12.63
CA TYR A 238 -10.97 4.63 12.47
C TYR A 238 -11.47 4.68 11.02
N TRP A 239 -11.38 5.82 10.37
CA TRP A 239 -11.95 6.00 9.03
C TRP A 239 -11.11 5.44 7.89
N GLY A 240 -9.79 5.44 8.04
CA GLY A 240 -8.88 4.85 7.05
C GLY A 240 -8.41 5.77 5.93
N TYR A 241 -8.61 7.08 6.04
CA TYR A 241 -8.24 8.03 4.96
C TYR A 241 -6.75 8.38 4.88
N ASP A 242 -5.87 7.64 5.57
CA ASP A 242 -4.40 7.76 5.51
C ASP A 242 -3.78 6.56 4.77
N SER A 243 -4.25 6.27 3.56
CA SER A 243 -3.82 5.11 2.76
C SER A 243 -2.32 5.10 2.52
N ILE A 244 -1.71 3.90 2.52
CA ILE A 244 -0.30 3.66 2.22
C ILE A 244 -0.07 2.45 1.33
N GLY A 245 -1.00 1.50 1.29
CA GLY A 245 -0.93 0.27 0.48
C GLY A 245 -2.14 0.15 -0.42
N TYR A 246 -2.05 0.63 -1.67
CA TYR A 246 -3.18 0.74 -2.58
C TYR A 246 -3.71 -0.59 -3.14
N PHE A 247 -2.97 -1.69 -2.97
CA PHE A 247 -3.37 -3.03 -3.41
C PHE A 247 -3.72 -3.94 -2.24
N ALA A 248 -3.33 -3.58 -1.02
CA ALA A 248 -3.50 -4.43 0.15
C ALA A 248 -4.81 -4.11 0.88
N PRO A 249 -5.71 -5.09 1.11
CA PRO A 249 -6.80 -4.93 2.05
C PRO A 249 -6.26 -4.69 3.46
N GLU A 250 -6.92 -3.79 4.20
CA GLU A 250 -6.55 -3.48 5.59
C GLU A 250 -6.58 -4.74 6.48
N ALA A 251 -5.43 -5.12 7.01
CA ALA A 251 -5.26 -6.37 7.76
C ALA A 251 -6.06 -6.40 9.07
N ARG A 252 -6.36 -5.23 9.67
CA ARG A 252 -7.16 -5.15 10.91
C ARG A 252 -8.62 -5.55 10.75
N TYR A 253 -9.09 -5.68 9.50
CA TYR A 253 -10.43 -6.15 9.16
C TYR A 253 -10.46 -7.64 8.80
N SER A 254 -9.37 -8.36 8.95
CA SER A 254 -9.32 -9.81 8.75
C SER A 254 -9.48 -10.56 10.07
N SER A 255 -10.28 -11.62 10.06
CA SER A 255 -10.40 -12.60 11.14
C SER A 255 -9.43 -13.77 10.99
N ALA A 256 -8.87 -13.96 9.79
CA ALA A 256 -8.10 -15.14 9.43
C ALA A 256 -6.58 -14.96 9.55
N GLY A 257 -6.10 -13.71 9.70
CA GLY A 257 -4.67 -13.40 9.76
C GLY A 257 -4.26 -12.25 8.85
N SER A 258 -2.96 -12.00 8.73
CA SER A 258 -2.40 -10.87 7.98
C SER A 258 -1.24 -11.23 7.04
N ASP A 259 -0.93 -12.50 6.87
CA ASP A 259 0.15 -12.98 5.98
C ASP A 259 -0.39 -13.43 4.59
N GLY A 260 -1.42 -12.72 4.11
CA GLY A 260 -2.12 -12.96 2.84
C GLY A 260 -3.57 -13.41 3.01
N GLU A 261 -3.98 -13.85 4.21
CA GLU A 261 -5.32 -14.32 4.51
C GLU A 261 -6.36 -13.21 4.34
N GLN A 262 -6.03 -11.95 4.66
CA GLN A 262 -6.90 -10.80 4.46
C GLN A 262 -7.35 -10.63 3.00
N VAL A 263 -6.51 -11.00 2.04
CA VAL A 263 -6.85 -10.96 0.61
C VAL A 263 -7.93 -11.99 0.29
N ARG A 264 -7.76 -13.21 0.80
CA ARG A 264 -8.74 -14.31 0.59
C ARG A 264 -10.05 -14.03 1.29
N GLU A 265 -9.99 -13.48 2.51
CA GLU A 265 -11.19 -13.13 3.29
C GLU A 265 -11.98 -12.00 2.62
N PHE A 266 -11.30 -10.97 2.10
CA PHE A 266 -11.94 -9.92 1.31
C PHE A 266 -12.64 -10.49 0.06
N LYS A 267 -11.94 -11.32 -0.73
CA LYS A 267 -12.52 -11.99 -1.91
C LYS A 267 -13.75 -12.84 -1.53
N ALA A 268 -13.70 -13.54 -0.40
CA ALA A 268 -14.83 -14.34 0.09
C ALA A 268 -16.03 -13.47 0.48
N MET A 269 -15.80 -12.30 1.09
CA MET A 269 -16.84 -11.31 1.39
C MET A 269 -17.50 -10.81 0.12
N VAL A 270 -16.72 -10.39 -0.89
CA VAL A 270 -17.27 -9.90 -2.18
C VAL A 270 -18.13 -10.97 -2.82
N ARG A 271 -17.63 -12.21 -2.91
CA ARG A 271 -18.40 -13.34 -3.47
C ARG A 271 -19.72 -13.57 -2.71
N ALA A 272 -19.72 -13.44 -1.38
CA ALA A 272 -20.94 -13.61 -0.57
C ALA A 272 -21.95 -12.48 -0.81
N LEU A 273 -21.48 -11.24 -0.95
CA LEU A 273 -22.33 -10.09 -1.28
C LEU A 273 -22.92 -10.21 -2.69
N HIS A 274 -22.13 -10.58 -3.70
CA HIS A 274 -22.60 -10.83 -5.06
C HIS A 274 -23.66 -11.94 -5.11
N ALA A 275 -23.43 -13.03 -4.40
CA ALA A 275 -24.41 -14.14 -4.32
C ALA A 275 -25.76 -13.70 -3.72
N ALA A 276 -25.78 -12.61 -2.95
CA ALA A 276 -26.94 -11.98 -2.37
C ALA A 276 -27.54 -10.85 -3.22
N GLY A 277 -26.95 -10.55 -4.39
CA GLY A 277 -27.37 -9.49 -5.29
C GLY A 277 -26.91 -8.08 -4.84
N LEU A 278 -25.85 -7.99 -4.03
CA LEU A 278 -25.29 -6.73 -3.54
C LEU A 278 -23.98 -6.42 -4.25
N GLU A 279 -23.86 -5.26 -4.85
CA GLU A 279 -22.64 -4.71 -5.42
C GLU A 279 -21.71 -4.18 -4.35
N VAL A 280 -20.39 -4.16 -4.62
CA VAL A 280 -19.35 -3.65 -3.72
C VAL A 280 -18.65 -2.46 -4.36
N ILE A 281 -18.77 -1.30 -3.72
CA ILE A 281 -18.09 -0.05 -4.11
C ILE A 281 -17.03 0.24 -3.07
N LEU A 282 -15.84 0.68 -3.50
CA LEU A 282 -14.78 1.09 -2.59
C LEU A 282 -14.65 2.61 -2.54
N ASP A 283 -14.58 3.17 -1.34
CA ASP A 283 -14.09 4.52 -1.13
C ASP A 283 -12.56 4.50 -1.19
N VAL A 284 -11.99 5.18 -2.19
CA VAL A 284 -10.56 5.14 -2.50
C VAL A 284 -9.91 6.51 -2.37
N VAL A 285 -8.73 6.53 -1.76
CA VAL A 285 -7.97 7.73 -1.42
C VAL A 285 -6.67 7.75 -2.21
N TYR A 286 -6.69 8.23 -3.45
CA TYR A 286 -5.50 8.36 -4.30
C TYR A 286 -4.95 9.79 -4.36
N ASN A 287 -5.58 10.71 -3.66
CA ASN A 287 -5.18 12.11 -3.70
C ASN A 287 -3.99 12.43 -2.79
N HIS A 288 -3.77 11.66 -1.72
CA HIS A 288 -2.68 11.78 -0.77
C HIS A 288 -2.33 10.44 -0.13
N THR A 289 -1.29 10.42 0.72
CA THR A 289 -0.91 9.24 1.50
C THR A 289 -0.75 9.58 2.98
N GLY A 290 -0.76 8.56 3.82
CA GLY A 290 -0.53 8.69 5.26
C GLY A 290 0.91 9.12 5.64
N GLU A 291 1.86 9.25 4.69
CA GLU A 291 3.21 9.76 4.99
C GLU A 291 3.22 11.26 5.38
N GLY A 292 2.10 11.98 5.19
CA GLY A 292 1.96 13.38 5.61
C GLY A 292 2.92 14.33 4.90
N ASN A 293 3.24 15.47 5.53
CA ASN A 293 4.14 16.48 4.95
C ASN A 293 5.63 16.07 5.02
N HIS A 294 6.55 16.97 4.68
CA HIS A 294 8.00 16.75 4.68
C HIS A 294 8.58 16.28 6.05
N LEU A 295 7.84 16.49 7.15
CA LEU A 295 8.19 16.02 8.49
C LEU A 295 7.50 14.70 8.88
N GLY A 296 6.78 14.06 7.97
CA GLY A 296 6.15 12.78 8.24
C GLY A 296 7.11 11.59 8.15
N PRO A 297 6.64 10.37 8.45
CA PRO A 297 7.47 9.16 8.41
C PRO A 297 7.88 8.80 6.98
N THR A 298 8.94 8.00 6.85
CA THR A 298 9.43 7.44 5.59
C THR A 298 9.18 5.93 5.63
N VAL A 299 8.10 5.51 4.99
CA VAL A 299 7.60 4.13 5.11
C VAL A 299 7.35 3.45 3.76
N ASN A 300 7.17 4.24 2.70
CA ASN A 300 6.90 3.76 1.35
C ASN A 300 7.42 4.76 0.30
N PHE A 301 6.54 5.49 -0.35
CA PHE A 301 6.74 6.33 -1.53
C PHE A 301 7.85 7.37 -1.39
N ARG A 302 7.93 8.01 -0.23
CA ARG A 302 8.94 9.04 0.08
C ARG A 302 10.36 8.50 -0.02
N GLY A 303 10.58 7.30 0.49
CA GLY A 303 11.89 6.66 0.50
C GLY A 303 12.25 5.97 -0.81
N LEU A 304 11.26 5.64 -1.64
CA LEU A 304 11.43 4.99 -2.93
C LEU A 304 11.81 6.00 -4.01
N ASP A 305 10.97 7.03 -4.19
CA ASP A 305 11.22 8.13 -5.12
C ASP A 305 10.32 9.31 -4.80
N ASN A 306 10.79 10.20 -3.94
CA ASN A 306 9.98 11.29 -3.41
C ASN A 306 9.38 12.18 -4.50
N GLY A 307 10.17 12.57 -5.50
CA GLY A 307 9.75 13.49 -6.56
C GLY A 307 8.83 12.84 -7.60
N ALA A 308 8.92 11.53 -7.78
CA ALA A 308 8.02 10.81 -8.68
C ALA A 308 6.63 10.66 -8.05
N TYR A 309 6.56 10.26 -6.79
CA TYR A 309 5.29 9.96 -6.12
C TYR A 309 4.60 11.18 -5.52
N TYR A 310 5.35 12.19 -5.04
CA TYR A 310 4.76 13.38 -4.45
C TYR A 310 4.95 14.61 -5.32
N ARG A 311 3.92 15.44 -5.36
CA ARG A 311 4.02 16.75 -5.98
C ARG A 311 4.80 17.70 -5.05
N LEU A 312 5.97 18.11 -5.51
CA LEU A 312 6.83 19.05 -4.79
C LEU A 312 6.49 20.49 -5.18
N VAL A 313 6.86 21.45 -4.33
CA VAL A 313 6.78 22.89 -4.65
C VAL A 313 7.86 23.22 -5.65
N ASP A 314 7.50 23.84 -6.78
CA ASP A 314 8.40 24.06 -7.93
C ASP A 314 9.66 24.88 -7.55
N ASP A 315 9.49 25.93 -6.73
CA ASP A 315 10.59 26.82 -6.32
C ASP A 315 11.32 26.36 -5.05
N ASP A 316 10.78 25.40 -4.31
CA ASP A 316 11.37 24.81 -3.11
C ASP A 316 10.97 23.33 -2.96
N PRO A 317 11.66 22.41 -3.66
CA PRO A 317 11.30 20.98 -3.70
C PRO A 317 11.41 20.26 -2.35
N ARG A 318 11.92 20.90 -1.31
CA ARG A 318 11.89 20.37 0.06
C ARG A 318 10.47 20.14 0.54
N PHE A 319 9.51 20.97 0.11
CA PHE A 319 8.13 20.94 0.57
C PHE A 319 7.20 20.30 -0.45
N TYR A 320 6.07 19.80 0.05
CA TYR A 320 5.04 19.23 -0.79
C TYR A 320 3.99 20.26 -1.16
N PHE A 321 3.59 20.25 -2.43
CA PHE A 321 2.42 20.99 -2.87
C PHE A 321 1.17 20.24 -2.38
N ASP A 322 0.47 20.83 -1.43
CA ASP A 322 -0.69 20.23 -0.78
C ASP A 322 -1.98 20.96 -1.16
N VAL A 323 -2.89 20.27 -1.84
CA VAL A 323 -4.26 20.72 -2.15
C VAL A 323 -5.32 19.90 -1.43
N THR A 324 -4.89 18.97 -0.59
CA THR A 324 -5.74 18.03 0.13
C THR A 324 -6.01 18.45 1.57
N GLY A 325 -5.09 19.23 2.15
CA GLY A 325 -5.11 19.62 3.57
C GLY A 325 -4.52 18.56 4.50
N THR A 326 -3.90 17.49 3.96
CA THR A 326 -3.33 16.36 4.72
C THR A 326 -1.82 16.38 4.82
N GLY A 327 -1.16 17.29 4.09
CA GLY A 327 0.28 17.48 4.09
C GLY A 327 0.99 17.06 2.81
N ASN A 328 0.36 16.30 1.92
CA ASN A 328 0.91 15.95 0.63
C ASN A 328 -0.16 15.80 -0.44
N SER A 329 0.25 15.80 -1.70
CA SER A 329 -0.56 15.38 -2.83
C SER A 329 0.24 14.43 -3.70
N LEU A 330 -0.36 13.32 -4.15
CA LEU A 330 0.28 12.43 -5.11
C LEU A 330 0.53 13.14 -6.45
N ASN A 331 1.66 12.86 -7.07
CA ASN A 331 2.07 13.47 -8.33
C ASN A 331 1.51 12.68 -9.54
N VAL A 332 0.21 12.78 -9.80
CA VAL A 332 -0.44 12.11 -10.94
C VAL A 332 0.02 12.63 -12.32
N ARG A 333 0.88 13.66 -12.36
CA ARG A 333 1.57 14.08 -13.59
C ARG A 333 2.70 13.14 -13.97
N ASN A 334 3.28 12.44 -12.98
CA ASN A 334 4.28 11.42 -13.23
C ASN A 334 3.60 10.17 -13.80
N PRO A 335 4.05 9.64 -14.94
CA PRO A 335 3.44 8.47 -15.59
C PRO A 335 3.39 7.23 -14.70
N HIS A 336 4.42 6.99 -13.88
CA HIS A 336 4.48 5.82 -12.99
C HIS A 336 3.55 5.93 -11.80
N THR A 337 3.35 7.15 -11.25
CA THR A 337 2.33 7.38 -10.22
C THR A 337 0.92 7.22 -10.78
N LEU A 338 0.68 7.69 -12.00
CA LEU A 338 -0.60 7.45 -12.68
C LEU A 338 -0.79 5.96 -12.98
N GLN A 339 0.26 5.26 -13.43
CA GLN A 339 0.25 3.82 -13.65
C GLN A 339 -0.11 3.07 -12.36
N LEU A 340 0.52 3.41 -11.22
CA LEU A 340 0.21 2.83 -9.90
C LEU A 340 -1.29 2.89 -9.58
N ILE A 341 -1.91 4.06 -9.78
CA ILE A 341 -3.35 4.26 -9.53
C ILE A 341 -4.18 3.40 -10.49
N MET A 342 -3.86 3.43 -11.78
CA MET A 342 -4.60 2.67 -12.80
C MET A 342 -4.46 1.16 -12.60
N ASP A 343 -3.29 0.69 -12.21
CA ASP A 343 -3.05 -0.73 -11.91
C ASP A 343 -3.76 -1.16 -10.64
N SER A 344 -3.81 -0.30 -9.61
CA SER A 344 -4.61 -0.54 -8.41
C SER A 344 -6.10 -0.67 -8.74
N LEU A 345 -6.67 0.26 -9.50
CA LEU A 345 -8.07 0.18 -9.93
C LEU A 345 -8.35 -1.11 -10.71
N ARG A 346 -7.48 -1.49 -11.66
CA ARG A 346 -7.61 -2.75 -12.42
C ARG A 346 -7.52 -3.97 -11.52
N TYR A 347 -6.62 -3.97 -10.55
CA TYR A 347 -6.48 -5.06 -9.58
C TYR A 347 -7.78 -5.24 -8.77
N TRP A 348 -8.33 -4.17 -8.22
CA TRP A 348 -9.56 -4.24 -7.44
C TRP A 348 -10.75 -4.70 -8.28
N VAL A 349 -10.83 -4.30 -9.55
CA VAL A 349 -11.90 -4.76 -10.46
C VAL A 349 -11.67 -6.19 -10.90
N ASN A 350 -10.48 -6.55 -11.38
CA ASN A 350 -10.25 -7.83 -12.08
C ASN A 350 -9.93 -8.98 -11.13
N GLU A 351 -9.21 -8.69 -10.03
CA GLU A 351 -8.75 -9.72 -9.08
C GLU A 351 -9.61 -9.78 -7.82
N MET A 352 -10.10 -8.64 -7.35
CA MET A 352 -10.89 -8.53 -6.14
C MET A 352 -12.40 -8.45 -6.41
N HIS A 353 -12.80 -8.37 -7.67
CA HIS A 353 -14.16 -8.34 -8.20
C HIS A 353 -15.04 -7.19 -7.68
N VAL A 354 -14.49 -6.06 -7.27
CA VAL A 354 -15.32 -4.91 -6.87
C VAL A 354 -16.04 -4.31 -8.09
N ASP A 355 -17.21 -3.73 -7.87
CA ASP A 355 -18.11 -3.24 -8.91
C ASP A 355 -17.93 -1.77 -9.25
N GLY A 356 -17.33 -1.00 -8.31
CA GLY A 356 -17.14 0.42 -8.53
C GLY A 356 -16.28 1.11 -7.48
N PHE A 357 -16.11 2.43 -7.67
CA PHE A 357 -15.31 3.26 -6.79
C PHE A 357 -16.00 4.58 -6.51
N ARG A 358 -15.86 5.05 -5.27
CA ARG A 358 -16.07 6.43 -4.87
C ARG A 358 -14.69 7.06 -4.65
N PHE A 359 -14.37 8.12 -5.36
CA PHE A 359 -13.06 8.78 -5.21
C PHE A 359 -13.15 9.89 -4.18
N ASP A 360 -12.41 9.73 -3.08
CA ASP A 360 -12.24 10.82 -2.14
C ASP A 360 -11.45 11.97 -2.78
N LEU A 361 -11.88 13.20 -2.51
CA LEU A 361 -11.25 14.43 -3.04
C LEU A 361 -10.88 14.36 -4.52
N ALA A 362 -11.73 13.79 -5.38
CA ALA A 362 -11.49 13.65 -6.81
C ALA A 362 -11.04 14.96 -7.49
N ALA A 363 -11.54 16.10 -7.02
CA ALA A 363 -11.13 17.43 -7.49
C ALA A 363 -9.64 17.72 -7.27
N ALA A 364 -9.00 17.14 -6.24
CA ALA A 364 -7.56 17.29 -6.01
C ALA A 364 -6.75 16.59 -7.10
N LEU A 365 -7.16 15.39 -7.52
CA LEU A 365 -6.55 14.66 -8.64
C LEU A 365 -6.77 15.40 -9.97
N ALA A 366 -7.99 15.87 -10.24
CA ALA A 366 -8.31 16.59 -11.47
C ALA A 366 -7.52 17.90 -11.63
N ARG A 367 -7.32 18.66 -10.57
CA ARG A 367 -6.50 19.89 -10.58
C ARG A 367 -5.04 19.64 -10.93
N GLN A 368 -4.53 18.44 -10.66
CA GLN A 368 -3.17 18.07 -11.02
C GLN A 368 -3.03 17.69 -12.49
N LEU A 369 -4.05 17.01 -13.06
CA LEU A 369 -4.02 16.54 -14.44
C LEU A 369 -4.23 17.67 -15.46
N SER A 370 -4.77 18.82 -15.07
CA SER A 370 -5.18 19.81 -16.05
C SER A 370 -5.25 21.26 -15.57
N LEU A 371 -4.35 22.06 -16.09
CA LEU A 371 -4.68 23.45 -16.47
C LEU A 371 -5.42 23.49 -17.84
N ILE A 372 -5.51 22.38 -18.58
CA ILE A 372 -5.97 22.32 -19.98
C ILE A 372 -7.37 21.66 -20.12
N HIS A 373 -7.84 20.88 -19.15
CA HIS A 373 -9.09 20.12 -19.25
C HIS A 373 -10.16 20.43 -18.20
N ILE A 374 -10.13 21.63 -17.62
CA ILE A 374 -11.21 22.13 -16.73
C ILE A 374 -12.42 22.62 -17.53
N SER A 375 -12.48 22.45 -18.84
CA SER A 375 -13.50 23.08 -19.67
C SER A 375 -14.74 22.23 -19.96
N GLU A 376 -14.87 21.01 -19.43
CA GLU A 376 -16.13 20.28 -19.58
C GLU A 376 -16.44 19.44 -18.33
N PRO A 377 -17.62 19.61 -17.71
CA PRO A 377 -18.13 18.58 -16.83
C PRO A 377 -18.43 17.35 -17.68
N THR A 378 -17.65 16.34 -17.50
CA THR A 378 -17.88 14.92 -17.79
C THR A 378 -19.11 14.63 -18.64
N ARG A 379 -18.95 14.40 -19.93
CA ARG A 379 -19.74 13.37 -20.57
C ARG A 379 -19.35 12.06 -19.90
N GLN A 380 -20.28 11.48 -19.16
CA GLN A 380 -20.17 10.09 -18.71
C GLN A 380 -19.67 9.25 -19.89
N ALA A 381 -18.53 8.64 -19.73
CA ALA A 381 -18.12 7.58 -20.62
C ALA A 381 -19.11 6.45 -20.41
N GLU A 382 -19.96 6.21 -21.38
CA GLU A 382 -20.65 4.94 -21.53
C GLU A 382 -19.55 3.90 -21.76
N ILE A 383 -19.33 3.03 -20.80
CA ILE A 383 -18.49 1.83 -20.92
C ILE A 383 -19.42 0.66 -21.12
#